data_251b020f70a79a2fdc440c0bf5921e7f
#
_entry.id   251b020f70a79a2fdc440c0bf5921e7f
#
_cell.length_a   1.000
_cell.length_b   1.000
_cell.length_c   1.000
_cell.angle_alpha   90.00
_cell.angle_beta   90.00
_cell.angle_gamma   90.00
#
_symmetry.space_group_name_H-M   'P 1'
#
loop_
_entity.id
_entity.type
_entity.pdbx_description
1 polymer ?
#
loop_
_entity_poly.entity_id
_entity_poly.type
_entity_poly.pdbx_seq_one_letter_code
_entity_poly.pdbx_strand_id
1 'polypeptide(L)'
;MQVRQITSERHLAYIAGRNSVSFLQTPAWGKTKTGWSSQSLGWFEGEELIGAALILLRKVPKVEKYLAYLPEGPDLNWDSSKDVEMALSALVTFAKARGVFQLKMGPHTWVRRWHAQTLKDVIAQGTVKTIGEVTPDEINANGINLLKQLPALGWRQRKAEASGFGDFQPRYVFQIALTGKTEEQIFEGFNQQWRRNIRKAEKEGVTVRQGTITDLPTFHVC
;
A
#
# COMPACT_ATOMS: atom_id res chain seq x y z
N MET A 1 -2.08 14.79 19.71
CA MET A 1 -2.65 13.91 18.64
C MET A 1 -3.42 12.76 19.27
N GLN A 2 -4.59 12.39 18.76
CA GLN A 2 -5.46 11.34 19.28
C GLN A 2 -5.99 10.47 18.14
N VAL A 3 -6.12 9.15 18.35
CA VAL A 3 -6.77 8.24 17.41
C VAL A 3 -8.17 7.90 17.90
N ARG A 4 -9.16 8.07 17.02
CA ARG A 4 -10.58 7.75 17.27
C ARG A 4 -11.14 6.93 16.11
N GLN A 5 -12.14 6.10 16.38
CA GLN A 5 -12.93 5.49 15.32
C GLN A 5 -13.77 6.58 14.64
N ILE A 6 -13.85 6.50 13.30
CA ILE A 6 -14.65 7.39 12.46
C ILE A 6 -15.63 6.58 11.62
N THR A 7 -16.63 7.23 11.04
CA THR A 7 -17.55 6.58 10.11
C THR A 7 -16.87 6.29 8.77
N SER A 8 -17.42 5.33 8.01
CA SER A 8 -16.93 5.02 6.66
C SER A 8 -17.02 6.22 5.73
N GLU A 9 -18.07 7.01 5.86
CA GLU A 9 -18.31 8.22 5.06
C GLU A 9 -17.24 9.28 5.34
N ARG A 10 -16.89 9.50 6.62
CA ARG A 10 -15.84 10.45 7.00
C ARG A 10 -14.47 9.98 6.51
N HIS A 11 -14.21 8.67 6.58
CA HIS A 11 -12.98 8.07 6.01
C HIS A 11 -12.91 8.29 4.50
N LEU A 12 -13.98 7.96 3.76
CA LEU A 12 -14.03 8.14 2.31
C LEU A 12 -13.87 9.62 1.90
N ALA A 13 -14.51 10.53 2.63
CA ALA A 13 -14.36 11.97 2.38
C ALA A 13 -12.91 12.44 2.58
N TYR A 14 -12.23 11.94 3.61
CA TYR A 14 -10.81 12.26 3.85
C TYR A 14 -9.91 11.75 2.71
N ILE A 15 -10.02 10.48 2.33
CA ILE A 15 -9.16 9.90 1.30
C ILE A 15 -9.46 10.43 -0.10
N ALA A 16 -10.70 10.88 -0.38
CA ALA A 16 -11.06 11.50 -1.66
C ALA A 16 -10.30 12.82 -1.91
N GLY A 17 -9.85 13.51 -0.86
CA GLY A 17 -9.01 14.71 -0.95
C GLY A 17 -7.51 14.43 -1.13
N ARG A 18 -7.10 13.17 -1.17
CA ARG A 18 -5.67 12.79 -1.28
C ARG A 18 -5.29 12.55 -2.74
N ASN A 19 -4.07 12.91 -3.11
CA ASN A 19 -3.54 12.69 -4.46
C ASN A 19 -3.41 11.19 -4.82
N SER A 20 -3.16 10.35 -3.84
CA SER A 20 -3.04 8.90 -4.02
C SER A 20 -3.30 8.19 -2.70
N VAL A 21 -4.17 7.19 -2.74
CA VAL A 21 -4.45 6.31 -1.61
C VAL A 21 -4.61 4.89 -2.14
N SER A 22 -4.09 3.91 -1.40
CA SER A 22 -4.32 2.51 -1.73
C SER A 22 -5.78 2.13 -1.57
N PHE A 23 -6.33 1.37 -2.52
CA PHE A 23 -7.68 0.81 -2.39
C PHE A 23 -7.82 -0.11 -1.16
N LEU A 24 -6.70 -0.69 -0.67
CA LEU A 24 -6.65 -1.48 0.55
C LEU A 24 -6.99 -0.64 1.81
N GLN A 25 -6.94 0.68 1.71
CA GLN A 25 -7.34 1.60 2.77
C GLN A 25 -8.82 2.00 2.69
N THR A 26 -9.59 1.48 1.74
CA THR A 26 -11.01 1.79 1.64
C THR A 26 -11.86 0.94 2.61
N PRO A 27 -12.94 1.49 3.21
CA PRO A 27 -13.88 0.70 4.00
C PRO A 27 -14.50 -0.47 3.23
N ALA A 28 -14.65 -0.33 1.89
CA ALA A 28 -15.14 -1.40 1.02
C ALA A 28 -14.21 -2.63 1.06
N TRP A 29 -12.90 -2.42 1.02
CA TRP A 29 -11.93 -3.51 1.17
C TRP A 29 -12.09 -4.29 2.48
N GLY A 30 -12.32 -3.57 3.58
CA GLY A 30 -12.56 -4.20 4.87
C GLY A 30 -13.71 -5.20 4.87
N LYS A 31 -14.77 -4.90 4.11
CA LYS A 31 -15.96 -5.78 3.97
C LYS A 31 -15.68 -7.07 3.21
N THR A 32 -14.63 -7.11 2.38
CA THR A 32 -14.25 -8.32 1.62
C THR A 32 -13.43 -9.32 2.43
N LYS A 33 -12.95 -8.94 3.63
CA LYS A 33 -12.07 -9.78 4.44
C LYS A 33 -12.84 -10.68 5.38
N THR A 34 -13.10 -11.91 4.95
CA THR A 34 -13.73 -12.94 5.81
C THR A 34 -12.82 -13.26 7.00
N GLY A 35 -13.41 -13.40 8.18
CA GLY A 35 -12.67 -13.70 9.42
C GLY A 35 -11.92 -12.51 10.03
N TRP A 36 -12.11 -11.30 9.50
CA TRP A 36 -11.64 -10.04 10.05
C TRP A 36 -12.82 -9.10 10.29
N SER A 37 -12.80 -8.36 11.38
CA SER A 37 -13.61 -7.16 11.52
C SER A 37 -12.80 -5.94 11.05
N SER A 38 -13.47 -4.94 10.54
CA SER A 38 -12.82 -3.73 10.02
C SER A 38 -13.40 -2.48 10.67
N GLN A 39 -12.54 -1.49 10.88
CA GLN A 39 -12.92 -0.17 11.40
C GLN A 39 -12.16 0.91 10.64
N SER A 40 -12.79 2.07 10.49
CA SER A 40 -12.12 3.29 10.04
C SER A 40 -11.59 4.04 11.24
N LEU A 41 -10.32 4.41 11.19
CA LEU A 41 -9.65 5.22 12.21
C LEU A 41 -9.33 6.61 11.66
N GLY A 42 -9.40 7.60 12.52
CA GLY A 42 -8.94 8.97 12.24
C GLY A 42 -7.93 9.44 13.27
N TRP A 43 -6.91 10.14 12.82
CA TRP A 43 -5.97 10.89 13.66
C TRP A 43 -6.44 12.34 13.76
N PHE A 44 -6.43 12.89 14.96
CA PHE A 44 -6.95 14.21 15.25
C PHE A 44 -5.94 15.10 15.98
N GLU A 45 -5.86 16.35 15.55
CA GLU A 45 -5.31 17.47 16.32
C GLU A 45 -6.47 18.41 16.69
N GLY A 46 -6.82 18.44 17.98
CA GLY A 46 -8.11 19.03 18.38
C GLY A 46 -9.26 18.28 17.69
N GLU A 47 -10.04 19.00 16.89
CA GLU A 47 -11.15 18.43 16.09
C GLU A 47 -10.79 18.23 14.61
N GLU A 48 -9.59 18.63 14.20
CA GLU A 48 -9.12 18.48 12.83
C GLU A 48 -8.70 17.04 12.55
N LEU A 49 -9.22 16.47 11.45
CA LEU A 49 -8.86 15.15 10.96
C LEU A 49 -7.61 15.26 10.06
N ILE A 50 -6.46 14.82 10.56
CA ILE A 50 -5.15 14.95 9.89
C ILE A 50 -4.59 13.63 9.33
N GLY A 51 -5.28 12.53 9.57
CA GLY A 51 -4.89 11.21 9.06
C GLY A 51 -6.05 10.23 9.15
N ALA A 52 -6.02 9.20 8.31
CA ALA A 52 -7.01 8.12 8.36
C ALA A 52 -6.39 6.74 8.08
N ALA A 53 -7.06 5.69 8.51
CA ALA A 53 -6.71 4.33 8.14
C ALA A 53 -7.89 3.37 8.23
N LEU A 54 -7.86 2.34 7.38
CA LEU A 54 -8.59 1.11 7.62
C LEU A 54 -7.76 0.22 8.54
N ILE A 55 -8.33 -0.20 9.66
CA ILE A 55 -7.75 -1.23 10.51
C ILE A 55 -8.57 -2.51 10.40
N LEU A 56 -7.89 -3.62 10.17
CA LEU A 56 -8.44 -4.96 10.19
C LEU A 56 -8.08 -5.62 11.51
N LEU A 57 -9.06 -6.22 12.18
CA LEU A 57 -8.90 -6.86 13.49
C LEU A 57 -9.30 -8.32 13.38
N ARG A 58 -8.39 -9.23 13.76
CA ARG A 58 -8.66 -10.67 13.84
C ARG A 58 -8.60 -11.11 15.29
N LYS A 59 -9.72 -11.59 15.81
CA LYS A 59 -9.81 -12.11 17.17
C LYS A 59 -9.03 -13.41 17.30
N VAL A 60 -8.31 -13.56 18.40
CA VAL A 60 -7.67 -14.83 18.76
C VAL A 60 -8.74 -15.74 19.41
N PRO A 61 -8.84 -17.01 18.98
CA PRO A 61 -9.79 -17.93 19.58
C PRO A 61 -9.62 -18.04 21.11
N LYS A 62 -10.72 -18.08 21.85
CA LYS A 62 -10.81 -18.29 23.30
C LYS A 62 -10.25 -17.16 24.20
N VAL A 63 -9.74 -16.07 23.64
CA VAL A 63 -9.23 -14.92 24.43
C VAL A 63 -9.68 -13.59 23.81
N GLU A 64 -9.83 -12.55 24.65
CA GLU A 64 -10.14 -11.19 24.20
C GLU A 64 -8.86 -10.47 23.77
N LYS A 65 -8.19 -11.04 22.76
CA LYS A 65 -6.99 -10.47 22.13
C LYS A 65 -7.14 -10.42 20.63
N TYR A 66 -6.49 -9.44 20.01
CA TYR A 66 -6.62 -9.19 18.58
C TYR A 66 -5.26 -9.04 17.91
N LEU A 67 -5.15 -9.58 16.70
CA LEU A 67 -4.16 -9.18 15.73
C LEU A 67 -4.76 -8.01 14.94
N ALA A 68 -4.02 -6.91 14.82
CA ALA A 68 -4.42 -5.75 14.02
C ALA A 68 -3.52 -5.57 12.82
N TYR A 69 -4.11 -5.15 11.68
CA TYR A 69 -3.41 -4.91 10.44
C TYR A 69 -3.96 -3.66 9.73
N LEU A 70 -3.07 -2.76 9.36
CA LEU A 70 -3.36 -1.59 8.54
C LEU A 70 -2.71 -1.81 7.16
N PRO A 71 -3.46 -2.31 6.17
CA PRO A 71 -2.92 -2.64 4.84
C PRO A 71 -2.53 -1.35 4.10
N GLU A 72 -1.26 -1.24 3.67
CA GLU A 72 -0.72 -0.05 2.98
C GLU A 72 -1.04 1.29 3.65
N GLY A 73 -1.14 1.26 4.96
CA GLY A 73 -1.47 2.42 5.78
C GLY A 73 -0.71 2.46 7.09
N PRO A 74 -1.02 3.43 7.94
CA PRO A 74 -2.03 4.50 7.79
C PRO A 74 -1.68 5.59 6.77
N ASP A 75 -2.68 6.35 6.29
CA ASP A 75 -2.47 7.58 5.51
C ASP A 75 -2.20 8.74 6.48
N LEU A 76 -0.93 9.10 6.60
CA LEU A 76 -0.38 10.12 7.49
C LEU A 76 0.64 10.99 6.75
N ASN A 77 0.99 12.12 7.33
CA ASN A 77 2.18 12.85 6.91
C ASN A 77 3.45 12.16 7.45
N TRP A 78 4.10 11.38 6.58
CA TRP A 78 5.32 10.64 6.90
C TRP A 78 6.61 11.48 6.81
N ASP A 79 6.51 12.76 6.41
CA ASP A 79 7.68 13.63 6.19
C ASP A 79 8.14 14.35 7.47
N SER A 80 7.29 14.41 8.49
CA SER A 80 7.60 15.02 9.79
C SER A 80 7.90 13.94 10.84
N SER A 81 9.14 13.83 11.27
CA SER A 81 9.55 12.84 12.28
C SER A 81 8.79 13.00 13.60
N LYS A 82 8.50 14.23 14.02
CA LYS A 82 7.74 14.51 15.26
C LYS A 82 6.29 14.04 15.12
N ASP A 83 5.66 14.32 13.99
CA ASP A 83 4.26 13.94 13.76
C ASP A 83 4.13 12.42 13.63
N VAL A 84 5.10 11.75 13.01
CA VAL A 84 5.18 10.29 12.93
C VAL A 84 5.24 9.66 14.32
N GLU A 85 6.10 10.15 15.21
CA GLU A 85 6.21 9.66 16.59
C GLU A 85 4.89 9.82 17.34
N MET A 86 4.29 11.00 17.30
CA MET A 86 3.01 11.27 17.96
C MET A 86 1.87 10.41 17.38
N ALA A 87 1.81 10.26 16.06
CA ALA A 87 0.78 9.48 15.39
C ALA A 87 0.87 8.00 15.72
N LEU A 88 2.08 7.43 15.70
CA LEU A 88 2.30 6.01 16.01
C LEU A 88 2.10 5.72 17.50
N SER A 89 2.50 6.63 18.39
CA SER A 89 2.23 6.52 19.83
C SER A 89 0.73 6.51 20.12
N ALA A 90 -0.02 7.41 19.49
CA ALA A 90 -1.48 7.45 19.60
C ALA A 90 -2.15 6.17 19.07
N LEU A 91 -1.66 5.63 17.94
CA LEU A 91 -2.13 4.36 17.38
C LEU A 91 -1.87 3.18 18.33
N VAL A 92 -0.67 3.10 18.91
CA VAL A 92 -0.31 2.05 19.87
C VAL A 92 -1.19 2.12 21.12
N THR A 93 -1.45 3.33 21.62
CA THR A 93 -2.34 3.57 22.78
C THR A 93 -3.76 3.10 22.46
N PHE A 94 -4.30 3.48 21.29
CA PHE A 94 -5.60 3.05 20.82
C PHE A 94 -5.70 1.53 20.71
N ALA A 95 -4.67 0.89 20.13
CA ALA A 95 -4.62 -0.56 19.93
C ALA A 95 -4.55 -1.33 21.25
N LYS A 96 -3.69 -0.89 22.19
CA LYS A 96 -3.55 -1.49 23.51
C LYS A 96 -4.87 -1.46 24.29
N ALA A 97 -5.60 -0.36 24.28
CA ALA A 97 -6.90 -0.21 24.94
C ALA A 97 -7.96 -1.19 24.42
N ARG A 98 -7.74 -1.76 23.22
CA ARG A 98 -8.63 -2.75 22.57
C ARG A 98 -8.12 -4.19 22.62
N GLY A 99 -7.11 -4.47 23.43
CA GLY A 99 -6.56 -5.81 23.57
C GLY A 99 -5.74 -6.28 22.35
N VAL A 100 -5.29 -5.37 21.50
CA VAL A 100 -4.39 -5.73 20.39
C VAL A 100 -3.02 -6.12 20.95
N PHE A 101 -2.60 -7.36 20.69
CA PHE A 101 -1.30 -7.88 21.12
C PHE A 101 -0.24 -7.77 20.03
N GLN A 102 -0.64 -7.68 18.77
CA GLN A 102 0.24 -7.48 17.63
C GLN A 102 -0.41 -6.52 16.64
N LEU A 103 0.33 -5.49 16.27
CA LEU A 103 -0.07 -4.48 15.29
C LEU A 103 0.89 -4.54 14.10
N LYS A 104 0.33 -4.67 12.89
CA LYS A 104 1.07 -4.66 11.63
C LYS A 104 0.63 -3.46 10.81
N MET A 105 1.57 -2.83 10.14
CA MET A 105 1.30 -1.76 9.17
C MET A 105 2.30 -1.80 8.03
N GLY A 106 1.97 -1.15 6.93
CA GLY A 106 2.85 -0.98 5.79
C GLY A 106 2.71 0.44 5.25
N PRO A 107 3.45 1.42 5.79
CA PRO A 107 3.42 2.79 5.29
C PRO A 107 3.64 2.84 3.78
N HIS A 108 2.76 3.52 3.06
CA HIS A 108 2.87 3.69 1.61
C HIS A 108 3.85 4.83 1.28
N THR A 109 5.12 4.62 1.65
CA THR A 109 6.22 5.56 1.39
C THR A 109 7.33 4.84 0.65
N TRP A 110 7.70 5.37 -0.51
CA TRP A 110 8.82 4.83 -1.26
C TRP A 110 10.16 5.26 -0.62
N VAL A 111 11.19 4.44 -0.81
CA VAL A 111 12.53 4.67 -0.26
C VAL A 111 13.56 4.85 -1.37
N ARG A 112 13.48 4.01 -2.39
CA ARG A 112 14.38 3.99 -3.54
C ARG A 112 13.59 3.77 -4.80
N ARG A 113 14.05 4.35 -5.90
CA ARG A 113 13.47 4.15 -7.23
C ARG A 113 14.56 3.88 -8.25
N TRP A 114 14.28 2.96 -9.14
CA TRP A 114 15.13 2.64 -10.27
C TRP A 114 14.34 2.88 -11.56
N HIS A 115 14.97 3.52 -12.52
CA HIS A 115 14.39 3.69 -13.84
C HIS A 115 14.48 2.37 -14.62
N ALA A 116 13.53 2.15 -15.52
CA ALA A 116 13.49 0.93 -16.31
C ALA A 116 14.76 0.74 -17.16
N GLN A 117 15.38 1.85 -17.64
CA GLN A 117 16.60 1.77 -18.43
C GLN A 117 17.78 1.32 -17.57
N THR A 118 17.98 1.88 -16.39
CA THR A 118 19.02 1.48 -15.44
C THR A 118 18.98 -0.03 -15.16
N LEU A 119 17.76 -0.55 -14.89
CA LEU A 119 17.59 -1.99 -14.65
C LEU A 119 17.90 -2.84 -15.88
N LYS A 120 17.50 -2.41 -17.09
CA LYS A 120 17.80 -3.10 -18.35
C LYS A 120 19.32 -3.17 -18.62
N ASP A 121 20.03 -2.06 -18.41
CA ASP A 121 21.46 -1.97 -18.64
C ASP A 121 22.24 -2.90 -17.70
N VAL A 122 21.88 -2.90 -16.41
CA VAL A 122 22.51 -3.77 -15.41
C VAL A 122 22.22 -5.25 -15.68
N ILE A 123 20.98 -5.59 -16.08
CA ILE A 123 20.62 -6.96 -16.47
C ILE A 123 21.43 -7.40 -17.69
N ALA A 124 21.58 -6.55 -18.69
CA ALA A 124 22.36 -6.83 -19.90
C ALA A 124 23.85 -7.06 -19.61
N GLN A 125 24.40 -6.37 -18.62
CA GLN A 125 25.79 -6.55 -18.16
C GLN A 125 26.00 -7.85 -17.37
N GLY A 126 24.94 -8.41 -16.77
CA GLY A 126 25.01 -9.64 -15.97
C GLY A 126 25.85 -9.54 -14.69
N THR A 127 26.12 -8.32 -14.22
CA THR A 127 27.04 -8.06 -13.10
C THR A 127 26.40 -8.16 -11.72
N VAL A 128 25.07 -8.11 -11.64
CA VAL A 128 24.31 -8.13 -10.39
C VAL A 128 23.29 -9.27 -10.35
N LYS A 129 23.05 -9.79 -9.16
CA LYS A 129 22.09 -10.89 -8.92
C LYS A 129 20.76 -10.39 -8.33
N THR A 130 20.79 -9.27 -7.63
CA THR A 130 19.62 -8.74 -6.93
C THR A 130 19.49 -7.24 -7.13
N ILE A 131 18.25 -6.71 -7.08
CA ILE A 131 17.99 -5.27 -7.18
C ILE A 131 18.66 -4.48 -6.04
N GLY A 132 18.93 -5.12 -4.91
CA GLY A 132 19.62 -4.50 -3.78
C GLY A 132 21.06 -4.09 -4.08
N GLU A 133 21.69 -4.70 -5.10
CA GLU A 133 23.06 -4.41 -5.55
C GLU A 133 23.09 -3.28 -6.59
N VAL A 134 21.94 -2.90 -7.15
CA VAL A 134 21.84 -1.81 -8.14
C VAL A 134 21.75 -0.47 -7.44
N THR A 135 22.62 0.47 -7.81
CA THR A 135 22.52 1.85 -7.35
C THR A 135 21.18 2.44 -7.78
N PRO A 136 20.38 2.98 -6.85
CA PRO A 136 19.10 3.60 -7.21
C PRO A 136 19.33 4.92 -7.95
N ASP A 137 18.43 5.22 -8.91
CA ASP A 137 18.42 6.50 -9.60
C ASP A 137 17.90 7.63 -8.70
N GLU A 138 16.96 7.30 -7.81
CA GLU A 138 16.38 8.26 -6.86
C GLU A 138 16.30 7.67 -5.46
N ILE A 139 16.56 8.52 -4.47
CA ILE A 139 16.45 8.20 -3.04
C ILE A 139 15.50 9.20 -2.38
N ASN A 140 14.50 8.69 -1.68
CA ASN A 140 13.63 9.51 -0.85
C ASN A 140 14.25 9.63 0.55
N ALA A 141 14.77 10.81 0.89
CA ALA A 141 15.38 11.08 2.18
C ALA A 141 14.40 10.88 3.35
N ASN A 142 13.12 11.26 3.19
CA ASN A 142 12.08 11.08 4.19
C ASN A 142 11.78 9.59 4.42
N GLY A 143 11.72 8.80 3.34
CA GLY A 143 11.57 7.34 3.43
C GLY A 143 12.74 6.67 4.15
N ILE A 144 13.99 7.11 3.91
CA ILE A 144 15.17 6.64 4.62
C ILE A 144 15.10 7.01 6.11
N ASN A 145 14.70 8.25 6.43
CA ASN A 145 14.56 8.71 7.81
C ASN A 145 13.47 7.90 8.54
N LEU A 146 12.34 7.65 7.90
CA LEU A 146 11.28 6.80 8.45
C LEU A 146 11.80 5.39 8.78
N LEU A 147 12.57 4.76 7.88
CA LEU A 147 13.17 3.45 8.14
C LEU A 147 14.11 3.43 9.35
N LYS A 148 14.79 4.54 9.64
CA LYS A 148 15.65 4.68 10.82
C LYS A 148 14.84 4.95 12.09
N GLN A 149 13.77 5.72 11.97
CA GLN A 149 12.92 6.12 13.10
C GLN A 149 12.05 4.98 13.62
N LEU A 150 11.46 4.18 12.75
CA LEU A 150 10.54 3.10 13.14
C LEU A 150 11.14 2.13 14.17
N PRO A 151 12.38 1.62 14.01
CA PRO A 151 13.01 0.77 15.03
C PRO A 151 13.20 1.48 16.39
N ALA A 152 13.56 2.76 16.39
CA ALA A 152 13.70 3.55 17.61
C ALA A 152 12.36 3.70 18.36
N LEU A 153 11.24 3.69 17.63
CA LEU A 153 9.89 3.70 18.18
C LEU A 153 9.34 2.30 18.52
N GLY A 154 10.20 1.26 18.50
CA GLY A 154 9.84 -0.11 18.87
C GLY A 154 9.19 -0.94 17.74
N TRP A 155 9.12 -0.41 16.52
CA TRP A 155 8.62 -1.16 15.37
C TRP A 155 9.71 -2.07 14.80
N ARG A 156 9.32 -3.25 14.35
CA ARG A 156 10.24 -4.21 13.74
C ARG A 156 9.84 -4.49 12.30
N GLN A 157 10.76 -4.24 11.38
CA GLN A 157 10.57 -4.63 10.00
C GLN A 157 10.61 -6.16 9.88
N ARG A 158 9.60 -6.74 9.21
CA ARG A 158 9.61 -8.16 8.90
C ARG A 158 10.75 -8.45 7.91
N LYS A 159 11.48 -9.53 8.14
CA LYS A 159 12.51 -10.00 7.20
C LYS A 159 11.83 -10.44 5.89
N ALA A 160 12.49 -10.19 4.76
CA ALA A 160 12.06 -10.72 3.47
C ALA A 160 12.02 -12.25 3.51
N GLU A 161 10.97 -12.83 2.96
CA GLU A 161 10.97 -14.28 2.70
C GLU A 161 11.64 -14.56 1.35
N ALA A 162 12.47 -15.61 1.29
CA ALA A 162 13.23 -15.94 0.09
C ALA A 162 12.32 -16.22 -1.12
N SER A 163 11.08 -16.70 -0.89
CA SER A 163 10.09 -16.97 -1.93
C SER A 163 9.38 -15.71 -2.47
N GLY A 164 9.51 -14.56 -1.82
CA GLY A 164 8.86 -13.31 -2.21
C GLY A 164 7.34 -13.25 -2.01
N PHE A 165 6.66 -14.38 -1.82
CA PHE A 165 5.20 -14.45 -1.72
C PHE A 165 4.65 -14.47 -0.29
N GLY A 166 5.51 -14.58 0.71
CA GLY A 166 5.11 -14.59 2.12
C GLY A 166 4.96 -13.22 2.76
N ASP A 167 5.33 -12.16 2.06
CA ASP A 167 5.16 -10.79 2.56
C ASP A 167 3.70 -10.35 2.46
N PHE A 168 3.20 -9.68 3.50
CA PHE A 168 1.84 -9.12 3.50
C PHE A 168 1.64 -8.04 2.44
N GLN A 169 2.74 -7.39 2.04
CA GLN A 169 2.80 -6.36 1.02
C GLN A 169 4.11 -6.49 0.26
N PRO A 170 4.10 -6.27 -1.07
CA PRO A 170 5.30 -6.36 -1.89
C PRO A 170 6.30 -5.27 -1.48
N ARG A 171 7.57 -5.64 -1.35
CA ARG A 171 8.66 -4.70 -1.06
C ARG A 171 9.03 -3.84 -2.26
N TYR A 172 8.82 -4.37 -3.44
CA TYR A 172 9.10 -3.75 -4.72
C TYR A 172 7.84 -3.77 -5.56
N VAL A 173 7.55 -2.66 -6.21
CA VAL A 173 6.43 -2.52 -7.12
C VAL A 173 6.90 -1.88 -8.42
N PHE A 174 6.33 -2.31 -9.54
CA PHE A 174 6.48 -1.61 -10.81
C PHE A 174 5.38 -0.55 -10.93
N GLN A 175 5.76 0.63 -11.38
CA GLN A 175 4.83 1.73 -11.57
C GLN A 175 4.92 2.27 -12.99
N ILE A 176 3.77 2.58 -13.57
CA ILE A 176 3.64 3.29 -14.83
C ILE A 176 3.03 4.66 -14.51
N ALA A 177 3.77 5.73 -14.78
CA ALA A 177 3.25 7.08 -14.61
C ALA A 177 2.22 7.36 -15.71
N LEU A 178 0.98 7.66 -15.32
CA LEU A 178 -0.10 7.98 -16.24
C LEU A 178 -0.36 9.48 -16.36
N THR A 179 -0.15 10.24 -15.27
CA THR A 179 -0.43 11.67 -15.20
C THR A 179 0.34 12.44 -16.25
N GLY A 180 -0.37 13.25 -17.04
CA GLY A 180 0.22 14.12 -18.06
C GLY A 180 0.65 13.38 -19.33
N LYS A 181 0.28 12.11 -19.50
CA LYS A 181 0.58 11.33 -20.72
C LYS A 181 -0.68 11.02 -21.50
N THR A 182 -0.56 11.00 -22.83
CA THR A 182 -1.59 10.45 -23.69
C THR A 182 -1.54 8.92 -23.70
N GLU A 183 -2.60 8.29 -24.22
CA GLU A 183 -2.69 6.84 -24.35
C GLU A 183 -1.57 6.32 -25.29
N GLU A 184 -1.27 7.04 -26.36
CA GLU A 184 -0.20 6.73 -27.29
C GLU A 184 1.17 6.76 -26.62
N GLN A 185 1.43 7.78 -25.79
CA GLN A 185 2.71 7.90 -25.05
C GLN A 185 2.88 6.76 -24.03
N ILE A 186 1.79 6.32 -23.41
CA ILE A 186 1.81 5.17 -22.50
C ILE A 186 2.09 3.90 -23.30
N PHE A 187 1.39 3.69 -24.43
CA PHE A 187 1.58 2.54 -25.32
C PHE A 187 3.01 2.47 -25.87
N GLU A 188 3.58 3.58 -26.31
CA GLU A 188 4.97 3.65 -26.79
C GLU A 188 5.99 3.31 -25.70
N GLY A 189 5.67 3.62 -24.43
CA GLY A 189 6.47 3.28 -23.28
C GLY A 189 6.54 1.78 -22.96
N PHE A 190 5.62 0.98 -23.50
CA PHE A 190 5.64 -0.47 -23.31
C PHE A 190 6.76 -1.12 -24.12
N ASN A 191 7.25 -2.26 -23.62
CA ASN A 191 8.19 -3.08 -24.39
C ASN A 191 7.52 -3.65 -25.65
N GLN A 192 8.35 -4.12 -26.61
CA GLN A 192 7.86 -4.61 -27.88
C GLN A 192 6.86 -5.76 -27.75
N GLN A 193 7.07 -6.68 -26.79
CA GLN A 193 6.19 -7.82 -26.58
C GLN A 193 4.78 -7.38 -26.13
N TRP A 194 4.71 -6.43 -25.20
CA TRP A 194 3.42 -5.89 -24.73
C TRP A 194 2.66 -5.19 -25.86
N ARG A 195 3.35 -4.32 -26.62
CA ARG A 195 2.75 -3.65 -27.79
C ARG A 195 2.23 -4.64 -28.83
N ARG A 196 3.01 -5.70 -29.09
CA ARG A 196 2.59 -6.77 -30.00
C ARG A 196 1.36 -7.52 -29.49
N ASN A 197 1.32 -7.84 -28.20
CA ASN A 197 0.19 -8.57 -27.62
C ASN A 197 -1.09 -7.73 -27.62
N ILE A 198 -1.00 -6.42 -27.31
CA ILE A 198 -2.13 -5.49 -27.39
C ILE A 198 -2.70 -5.46 -28.82
N ARG A 199 -1.84 -5.22 -29.83
CA ARG A 199 -2.27 -5.21 -31.23
C ARG A 199 -2.85 -6.54 -31.69
N LYS A 200 -2.33 -7.66 -31.17
CA LYS A 200 -2.87 -8.98 -31.46
C LYS A 200 -4.28 -9.13 -30.88
N ALA A 201 -4.48 -8.74 -29.63
CA ALA A 201 -5.78 -8.78 -28.98
C ALA A 201 -6.83 -7.93 -29.73
N GLU A 202 -6.46 -6.72 -30.12
CA GLU A 202 -7.32 -5.84 -30.95
C GLU A 202 -7.71 -6.52 -32.28
N LYS A 203 -6.72 -7.09 -32.99
CA LYS A 203 -6.95 -7.79 -34.25
C LYS A 203 -7.86 -9.03 -34.10
N GLU A 204 -7.76 -9.71 -32.96
CA GLU A 204 -8.61 -10.87 -32.64
C GLU A 204 -9.98 -10.47 -32.08
N GLY A 205 -10.31 -9.18 -32.02
CA GLY A 205 -11.61 -8.69 -31.58
C GLY A 205 -11.83 -8.78 -30.06
N VAL A 206 -10.75 -8.87 -29.27
CA VAL A 206 -10.85 -8.83 -27.81
C VAL A 206 -11.33 -7.45 -27.38
N THR A 207 -12.43 -7.41 -26.65
CA THR A 207 -13.01 -6.17 -26.11
C THR A 207 -12.98 -6.17 -24.59
N VAL A 208 -12.75 -5.00 -24.00
CA VAL A 208 -12.80 -4.79 -22.55
C VAL A 208 -13.99 -3.90 -22.23
N ARG A 209 -14.86 -4.32 -21.34
CA ARG A 209 -15.98 -3.55 -20.84
C ARG A 209 -16.01 -3.49 -19.33
N GLN A 210 -16.63 -2.47 -18.78
CA GLN A 210 -16.91 -2.43 -17.35
C GLN A 210 -17.94 -3.52 -17.01
N GLY A 211 -17.60 -4.38 -16.06
CA GLY A 211 -18.48 -5.41 -15.53
C GLY A 211 -19.36 -4.90 -14.39
N THR A 212 -20.39 -5.67 -14.07
CA THR A 212 -21.26 -5.48 -12.92
C THR A 212 -21.22 -6.71 -12.02
N ILE A 213 -21.91 -6.66 -10.88
CA ILE A 213 -21.99 -7.81 -9.97
C ILE A 213 -22.60 -9.05 -10.63
N THR A 214 -23.42 -8.87 -11.66
CA THR A 214 -24.06 -9.97 -12.43
C THR A 214 -23.07 -10.69 -13.35
N ASP A 215 -21.90 -10.11 -13.63
CA ASP A 215 -20.85 -10.72 -14.45
C ASP A 215 -19.93 -11.66 -13.63
N LEU A 216 -19.98 -11.57 -12.29
CA LEU A 216 -19.08 -12.36 -11.40
C LEU A 216 -19.17 -13.88 -11.63
N PRO A 217 -20.35 -14.52 -11.83
CA PRO A 217 -20.41 -15.96 -12.10
C PRO A 217 -19.63 -16.34 -13.37
N THR A 218 -19.75 -15.54 -14.45
CA THR A 218 -19.02 -15.76 -15.70
C THR A 218 -17.51 -15.60 -15.49
N PHE A 219 -17.09 -14.55 -14.78
CA PHE A 219 -15.69 -14.31 -14.47
C PHE A 219 -15.07 -15.44 -13.61
N HIS A 220 -15.85 -16.09 -12.76
CA HIS A 220 -15.35 -17.18 -11.92
C HIS A 220 -15.16 -18.50 -12.68
N VAL A 221 -15.82 -18.67 -13.82
CA VAL A 221 -15.73 -19.89 -14.65
C VAL A 221 -14.62 -19.79 -15.70
N CYS A 222 -14.17 -18.57 -16.03
CA CYS A 222 -13.04 -18.32 -16.94
C CYS A 222 -11.69 -18.50 -16.23
#